data_8c022a5d6cfe981ebdb0ced348d5556d
#
_entry.id   8c022a5d6cfe981ebdb0ced348d5556d
#
_cell.length_a   1.000
_cell.length_b   1.000
_cell.length_c   1.000
_cell.angle_alpha   90.00
_cell.angle_beta   90.00
_cell.angle_gamma   90.00
#
_symmetry.space_group_name_H-M   'P 1'
#
loop_
_entity.id
_entity.type
_entity.pdbx_description
1 polymer ?
#
loop_
_entity_poly.entity_id
_entity_poly.type
_entity_poly.pdbx_seq_one_letter_code
_entity_poly.pdbx_strand_id
1 'polypeptide(L)'
;MPALDRGLLDAAEFNNASSDRILGFADVSKVCMLQSFHQNAEQFEIMFNKDKYNALPEKMRAIIANAVEAASQDMSWKAIDRYSQDYVELQTKDNVKFYKTPDSILKAQLEIYDNVVSKKSAENPLFKEILQSQIKFAERATKWEQDTVVNRRMAFDHYFGANAAAKKL
;
A
#
# COMPACT_ATOMS: atom_id res chain seq x y z
N MET A 1 18.08 8.62 -3.48
CA MET A 1 18.88 8.00 -4.55
C MET A 1 20.39 8.15 -4.31
N PRO A 2 21.01 9.35 -4.13
CA PRO A 2 22.48 9.45 -4.01
C PRO A 2 23.14 8.63 -2.88
N ALA A 3 22.41 8.37 -1.78
CA ALA A 3 22.95 7.60 -0.67
C ALA A 3 23.02 6.09 -0.96
N LEU A 4 22.00 5.56 -1.67
CA LEU A 4 22.01 4.17 -2.18
C LEU A 4 23.09 3.99 -3.26
N ASP A 5 23.15 4.92 -4.22
CA ASP A 5 24.11 4.87 -5.32
C ASP A 5 25.57 4.87 -4.84
N ARG A 6 25.85 5.61 -3.76
CA ARG A 6 27.18 5.69 -3.13
C ARG A 6 27.47 4.59 -2.10
N GLY A 7 26.52 3.66 -1.88
CA GLY A 7 26.68 2.60 -0.89
C GLY A 7 26.67 3.08 0.56
N LEU A 8 26.07 4.24 0.85
CA LEU A 8 25.88 4.73 2.22
C LEU A 8 24.67 4.07 2.90
N LEU A 9 23.76 3.53 2.09
CA LEU A 9 22.59 2.77 2.52
C LEU A 9 22.56 1.46 1.74
N ASP A 10 22.27 0.37 2.44
CA ASP A 10 22.14 -0.96 1.84
C ASP A 10 20.75 -1.21 1.26
N ALA A 11 19.74 -0.50 1.77
CA ALA A 11 18.35 -0.60 1.34
C ALA A 11 17.60 0.70 1.63
N ALA A 12 16.50 0.91 0.94
CA ALA A 12 15.54 1.97 1.21
C ALA A 12 14.13 1.51 0.86
N GLU A 13 13.16 2.14 1.48
CA GLU A 13 11.75 1.95 1.25
C GLU A 13 11.13 3.29 0.91
N PHE A 14 10.12 3.30 0.04
CA PHE A 14 9.40 4.52 -0.27
C PHE A 14 7.89 4.29 -0.33
N ASN A 15 7.35 3.71 -1.43
CA ASN A 15 5.89 3.65 -1.55
C ASN A 15 5.40 2.48 -2.42
N ASN A 16 5.31 2.64 -3.71
CA ASN A 16 4.77 1.66 -4.66
C ASN A 16 5.59 1.62 -5.94
N ALA A 17 5.33 0.60 -6.78
CA ALA A 17 6.09 0.36 -8.01
C ALA A 17 6.18 1.59 -8.93
N SER A 18 5.09 2.37 -9.05
CA SER A 18 5.08 3.56 -9.92
C SER A 18 5.89 4.71 -9.35
N SER A 19 5.72 4.98 -8.05
CA SER A 19 6.46 6.02 -7.35
C SER A 19 7.96 5.71 -7.29
N ASP A 20 8.30 4.46 -7.00
CA ASP A 20 9.68 3.98 -6.95
C ASP A 20 10.35 4.12 -8.31
N ARG A 21 9.64 3.80 -9.39
CA ARG A 21 10.12 3.96 -10.75
C ARG A 21 10.37 5.41 -11.11
N ILE A 22 9.41 6.30 -10.83
CA ILE A 22 9.52 7.74 -11.11
C ILE A 22 10.71 8.38 -10.36
N LEU A 23 10.98 7.92 -9.13
CA LEU A 23 12.09 8.39 -8.32
C LEU A 23 13.46 7.81 -8.74
N GLY A 24 13.49 6.86 -9.67
CA GLY A 24 14.72 6.26 -10.17
C GLY A 24 15.31 5.19 -9.23
N PHE A 25 14.50 4.51 -8.41
CA PHE A 25 14.99 3.39 -7.61
C PHE A 25 15.56 2.27 -8.48
N ALA A 26 14.95 2.03 -9.64
CA ALA A 26 15.43 1.04 -10.59
C ALA A 26 16.84 1.34 -11.16
N ASP A 27 17.30 2.58 -11.11
CA ASP A 27 18.63 2.96 -11.57
C ASP A 27 19.72 2.53 -10.58
N VAL A 28 19.40 2.54 -9.29
CA VAL A 28 20.36 2.29 -8.20
C VAL A 28 20.18 0.94 -7.51
N SER A 29 19.02 0.28 -7.65
CA SER A 29 18.75 -1.06 -7.11
C SER A 29 18.00 -1.93 -8.11
N LYS A 30 18.49 -3.15 -8.30
CA LYS A 30 17.85 -4.17 -9.16
C LYS A 30 17.13 -5.25 -8.36
N VAL A 31 16.98 -5.07 -7.06
CA VAL A 31 16.27 -5.99 -6.15
C VAL A 31 15.14 -5.24 -5.49
N CYS A 32 13.94 -5.83 -5.50
CA CYS A 32 12.76 -5.28 -4.85
C CYS A 32 11.95 -6.36 -4.12
N MET A 33 11.40 -6.01 -2.96
CA MET A 33 10.44 -6.82 -2.19
C MET A 33 9.22 -5.95 -1.88
N LEU A 34 8.07 -6.25 -2.51
CA LEU A 34 6.86 -5.43 -2.37
C LEU A 34 5.96 -5.84 -1.19
N GLN A 35 6.15 -7.04 -0.63
CA GLN A 35 5.25 -7.56 0.39
C GLN A 35 5.65 -7.05 1.78
N SER A 36 4.73 -6.34 2.43
CA SER A 36 4.87 -5.88 3.80
C SER A 36 3.49 -5.68 4.43
N PHE A 37 3.43 -5.68 5.76
CA PHE A 37 2.19 -5.37 6.48
C PHE A 37 1.93 -3.87 6.62
N HIS A 38 2.93 -3.03 6.53
CA HIS A 38 2.79 -1.59 6.80
C HIS A 38 2.24 -0.78 5.63
N GLN A 39 2.23 -1.33 4.41
CA GLN A 39 1.78 -0.62 3.21
C GLN A 39 0.70 -1.37 2.42
N ASN A 40 -0.09 -2.20 3.08
CA ASN A 40 -1.21 -2.89 2.45
C ASN A 40 -2.32 -1.96 1.97
N ALA A 41 -2.46 -0.82 2.62
CA ALA A 41 -3.41 0.21 2.28
C ALA A 41 -2.78 1.59 2.55
N GLU A 42 -2.83 2.45 1.56
CA GLU A 42 -2.37 3.83 1.68
C GLU A 42 -3.57 4.75 1.78
N GLN A 43 -3.43 5.78 2.61
CA GLN A 43 -4.42 6.83 2.73
C GLN A 43 -3.77 8.16 2.35
N PHE A 44 -4.31 8.81 1.33
CA PHE A 44 -3.91 10.14 0.92
C PHE A 44 -4.88 11.18 1.50
N GLU A 45 -4.34 12.29 1.96
CA GLU A 45 -5.12 13.35 2.58
C GLU A 45 -5.18 14.58 1.68
N ILE A 46 -6.38 15.17 1.58
CA ILE A 46 -6.57 16.49 1.00
C ILE A 46 -6.82 17.47 2.14
N MET A 47 -5.82 18.27 2.48
CA MET A 47 -5.86 19.18 3.62
C MET A 47 -6.35 20.56 3.23
N PHE A 48 -7.24 21.11 4.06
CA PHE A 48 -7.74 22.46 3.94
C PHE A 48 -7.43 23.28 5.23
N ASN A 49 -7.17 24.56 5.06
CA ASN A 49 -7.20 25.46 6.20
C ASN A 49 -8.62 25.48 6.78
N LYS A 50 -8.76 25.14 8.06
CA LYS A 50 -10.06 24.96 8.73
C LYS A 50 -10.95 26.20 8.65
N ASP A 51 -10.40 27.39 8.92
CA ASP A 51 -11.19 28.61 8.96
C ASP A 51 -11.66 29.00 7.56
N LYS A 52 -10.80 28.88 6.55
CA LYS A 52 -11.15 29.13 5.16
C LYS A 52 -12.20 28.15 4.64
N TYR A 53 -12.06 26.86 4.98
CA TYR A 53 -13.04 25.86 4.60
C TYR A 53 -14.40 26.10 5.25
N ASN A 54 -14.41 26.43 6.56
CA ASN A 54 -15.65 26.71 7.28
C ASN A 54 -16.34 28.00 6.82
N ALA A 55 -15.59 28.96 6.29
CA ALA A 55 -16.14 30.20 5.72
C ALA A 55 -16.79 30.00 4.34
N LEU A 56 -16.58 28.85 3.70
CA LEU A 56 -17.24 28.54 2.42
C LEU A 56 -18.74 28.32 2.61
N PRO A 57 -19.58 28.74 1.65
CA PRO A 57 -21.00 28.38 1.63
C PRO A 57 -21.16 26.84 1.69
N GLU A 58 -22.24 26.37 2.31
CA GLU A 58 -22.54 24.95 2.46
C GLU A 58 -22.50 24.20 1.12
N LYS A 59 -23.08 24.79 0.07
CA LYS A 59 -23.04 24.23 -1.29
C LYS A 59 -21.61 23.98 -1.78
N MET A 60 -20.70 24.89 -1.50
CA MET A 60 -19.29 24.73 -1.92
C MET A 60 -18.61 23.62 -1.15
N ARG A 61 -18.85 23.51 0.16
CA ARG A 61 -18.32 22.42 0.97
C ARG A 61 -18.85 21.06 0.51
N ALA A 62 -20.13 20.97 0.16
CA ALA A 62 -20.72 19.75 -0.38
C ALA A 62 -20.09 19.37 -1.74
N ILE A 63 -19.84 20.34 -2.63
CA ILE A 63 -19.14 20.09 -3.90
C ILE A 63 -17.74 19.54 -3.65
N ILE A 64 -16.99 20.15 -2.73
CA ILE A 64 -15.64 19.69 -2.37
C ILE A 64 -15.67 18.25 -1.83
N ALA A 65 -16.58 17.96 -0.89
CA ALA A 65 -16.70 16.61 -0.32
C ALA A 65 -16.98 15.55 -1.41
N ASN A 66 -17.97 15.80 -2.28
CA ASN A 66 -18.27 14.89 -3.37
C ASN A 66 -17.10 14.75 -4.38
N ALA A 67 -16.39 15.83 -4.67
CA ALA A 67 -15.24 15.80 -5.57
C ALA A 67 -14.09 14.97 -4.97
N VAL A 68 -13.87 15.05 -3.65
CA VAL A 68 -12.86 14.23 -2.95
C VAL A 68 -13.21 12.75 -3.04
N GLU A 69 -14.45 12.38 -2.79
CA GLU A 69 -14.90 10.98 -2.90
C GLU A 69 -14.78 10.45 -4.34
N ALA A 70 -15.22 11.23 -5.33
CA ALA A 70 -15.08 10.86 -6.74
C ALA A 70 -13.62 10.68 -7.15
N ALA A 71 -12.73 11.60 -6.75
CA ALA A 71 -11.31 11.51 -7.02
C ALA A 71 -10.65 10.32 -6.32
N SER A 72 -11.09 9.99 -5.10
CA SER A 72 -10.58 8.83 -4.35
C SER A 72 -10.91 7.51 -5.05
N GLN A 73 -12.13 7.38 -5.56
CA GLN A 73 -12.55 6.19 -6.33
C GLN A 73 -11.81 6.08 -7.66
N ASP A 74 -11.73 7.17 -8.42
CA ASP A 74 -10.99 7.21 -9.69
C ASP A 74 -9.52 6.85 -9.50
N MET A 75 -8.88 7.41 -8.47
CA MET A 75 -7.50 7.09 -8.13
C MET A 75 -7.30 5.62 -7.77
N SER A 76 -8.22 5.01 -7.00
CA SER A 76 -8.11 3.61 -6.60
C SER A 76 -8.07 2.66 -7.80
N TRP A 77 -8.92 2.90 -8.80
CA TRP A 77 -8.94 2.10 -10.02
C TRP A 77 -7.70 2.36 -10.91
N LYS A 78 -7.35 3.62 -11.11
CA LYS A 78 -6.15 4.01 -11.88
C LYS A 78 -4.86 3.49 -11.24
N ALA A 79 -4.80 3.45 -9.91
CA ALA A 79 -3.65 2.90 -9.22
C ALA A 79 -3.44 1.41 -9.52
N ILE A 80 -4.50 0.60 -9.53
CA ILE A 80 -4.41 -0.83 -9.87
C ILE A 80 -3.85 -1.01 -11.29
N ASP A 81 -4.40 -0.29 -12.26
CA ASP A 81 -3.95 -0.36 -13.65
C ASP A 81 -2.50 0.12 -13.78
N ARG A 82 -2.21 1.32 -13.31
CA ARG A 82 -0.89 1.93 -13.43
C ARG A 82 0.20 1.13 -12.71
N TYR A 83 -0.03 0.72 -11.47
CA TYR A 83 0.97 -0.03 -10.71
C TYR A 83 1.25 -1.39 -11.31
N SER A 84 0.24 -2.06 -11.88
CA SER A 84 0.44 -3.34 -12.57
C SER A 84 1.24 -3.19 -13.86
N GLN A 85 1.05 -2.10 -14.62
CA GLN A 85 1.85 -1.79 -15.80
C GLN A 85 3.31 -1.51 -15.42
N ASP A 86 3.54 -0.60 -14.47
CA ASP A 86 4.88 -0.25 -14.01
C ASP A 86 5.60 -1.44 -13.39
N TYR A 87 4.90 -2.32 -12.66
CA TYR A 87 5.47 -3.57 -12.14
C TYR A 87 6.01 -4.47 -13.27
N VAL A 88 5.28 -4.62 -14.37
CA VAL A 88 5.76 -5.38 -15.54
C VAL A 88 6.92 -4.67 -16.22
N GLU A 89 6.86 -3.36 -16.37
CA GLU A 89 7.94 -2.58 -17.00
C GLU A 89 9.23 -2.58 -16.18
N LEU A 90 9.15 -2.48 -14.86
CA LEU A 90 10.31 -2.62 -13.97
C LEU A 90 11.04 -3.95 -14.19
N GLN A 91 10.31 -5.03 -14.44
CA GLN A 91 10.89 -6.34 -14.70
C GLN A 91 11.47 -6.46 -16.12
N THR A 92 10.74 -5.98 -17.12
CA THR A 92 11.06 -6.23 -18.53
C THR A 92 11.96 -5.18 -19.16
N LYS A 93 11.84 -3.92 -18.74
CA LYS A 93 12.63 -2.79 -19.27
C LYS A 93 13.77 -2.42 -18.33
N ASP A 94 13.49 -2.35 -17.03
CA ASP A 94 14.43 -1.84 -16.05
C ASP A 94 15.25 -2.99 -15.36
N ASN A 95 14.95 -4.26 -15.71
CA ASN A 95 15.63 -5.45 -15.19
C ASN A 95 15.60 -5.59 -13.66
N VAL A 96 14.56 -5.10 -13.00
CA VAL A 96 14.36 -5.25 -11.56
C VAL A 96 13.88 -6.67 -11.25
N LYS A 97 14.51 -7.32 -10.28
CA LYS A 97 14.14 -8.65 -9.80
C LYS A 97 13.27 -8.51 -8.55
N PHE A 98 12.04 -9.00 -8.62
CA PHE A 98 11.11 -9.01 -7.50
C PHE A 98 11.18 -10.32 -6.74
N TYR A 99 11.36 -10.22 -5.45
CA TYR A 99 11.39 -11.36 -4.54
C TYR A 99 10.23 -11.28 -3.56
N LYS A 100 9.73 -12.42 -3.15
CA LYS A 100 8.84 -12.48 -1.99
C LYS A 100 9.62 -12.11 -0.75
N THR A 101 9.03 -11.25 0.08
CA THR A 101 9.60 -10.96 1.39
C THR A 101 9.62 -12.25 2.23
N PRO A 102 10.77 -12.63 2.79
CA PRO A 102 10.87 -13.82 3.62
C PRO A 102 9.91 -13.79 4.81
N ASP A 103 9.30 -14.91 5.13
CA ASP A 103 8.39 -15.04 6.28
C ASP A 103 9.04 -14.63 7.61
N SER A 104 10.35 -14.80 7.74
CA SER A 104 11.10 -14.34 8.92
C SER A 104 11.05 -12.84 9.11
N ILE A 105 11.11 -12.07 8.01
CA ILE A 105 10.99 -10.61 8.04
C ILE A 105 9.55 -10.22 8.39
N LEU A 106 8.56 -10.86 7.76
CA LEU A 106 7.14 -10.57 8.04
C LEU A 106 6.78 -10.88 9.50
N LYS A 107 7.28 -11.98 10.05
CA LYS A 107 7.07 -12.31 11.48
C LYS A 107 7.74 -11.28 12.40
N ALA A 108 8.97 -10.88 12.11
CA ALA A 108 9.66 -9.85 12.88
C ALA A 108 8.93 -8.50 12.83
N GLN A 109 8.32 -8.14 11.71
CA GLN A 109 7.48 -6.93 11.63
C GLN A 109 6.30 -6.99 12.60
N LEU A 110 5.60 -8.13 12.72
CA LEU A 110 4.48 -8.28 13.66
C LEU A 110 4.95 -8.15 15.12
N GLU A 111 6.03 -8.84 15.49
CA GLU A 111 6.59 -8.78 16.84
C GLU A 111 7.04 -7.35 17.23
N ILE A 112 7.69 -6.63 16.30
CA ILE A 112 8.12 -5.25 16.52
C ILE A 112 6.90 -4.33 16.62
N TYR A 113 5.88 -4.54 15.78
CA TYR A 113 4.63 -3.77 15.85
C TYR A 113 3.97 -3.91 17.22
N ASP A 114 3.85 -5.12 17.76
CA ASP A 114 3.28 -5.38 19.09
C ASP A 114 4.02 -4.59 20.18
N ASN A 115 5.34 -4.56 20.13
CA ASN A 115 6.17 -3.81 21.07
C ASN A 115 5.94 -2.29 20.95
N VAL A 116 5.89 -1.78 19.72
CA VAL A 116 5.69 -0.35 19.45
C VAL A 116 4.31 0.11 19.92
N VAL A 117 3.25 -0.62 19.56
CA VAL A 117 1.88 -0.23 19.95
C VAL A 117 1.64 -0.36 21.45
N SER A 118 2.25 -1.35 22.11
CA SER A 118 2.20 -1.49 23.57
C SER A 118 2.82 -0.29 24.25
N LYS A 119 4.03 0.10 23.85
CA LYS A 119 4.74 1.27 24.38
C LYS A 119 3.95 2.55 24.13
N LYS A 120 3.50 2.80 22.89
CA LYS A 120 2.75 4.01 22.53
C LYS A 120 1.40 4.11 23.24
N SER A 121 0.72 2.99 23.44
CA SER A 121 -0.53 2.93 24.19
C SER A 121 -0.34 3.25 25.69
N ALA A 122 0.80 2.89 26.26
CA ALA A 122 1.12 3.25 27.65
C ALA A 122 1.46 4.75 27.79
N GLU A 123 2.08 5.35 26.78
CA GLU A 123 2.51 6.76 26.79
C GLU A 123 1.35 7.73 26.45
N ASN A 124 0.36 7.30 25.65
CA ASN A 124 -0.67 8.19 25.12
C ASN A 124 -2.08 7.55 25.17
N PRO A 125 -2.97 8.02 26.07
CA PRO A 125 -4.33 7.49 26.19
C PRO A 125 -5.16 7.64 24.90
N LEU A 126 -5.03 8.73 24.17
CA LEU A 126 -5.74 8.94 22.89
C LEU A 126 -5.28 7.94 21.83
N PHE A 127 -3.96 7.69 21.74
CA PHE A 127 -3.45 6.65 20.86
C PHE A 127 -4.05 5.27 21.17
N LYS A 128 -4.13 4.93 22.46
CA LYS A 128 -4.73 3.68 22.92
C LYS A 128 -6.20 3.57 22.53
N GLU A 129 -6.98 4.64 22.71
CA GLU A 129 -8.39 4.69 22.36
C GLU A 129 -8.59 4.48 20.83
N ILE A 130 -7.84 5.20 20.01
CA ILE A 130 -7.87 5.08 18.56
C ILE A 130 -7.50 3.65 18.15
N LEU A 131 -6.41 3.11 18.67
CA LEU A 131 -5.98 1.74 18.38
C LEU A 131 -7.04 0.71 18.74
N GLN A 132 -7.68 0.83 19.90
CA GLN A 132 -8.76 -0.08 20.30
C GLN A 132 -9.97 -0.03 19.35
N SER A 133 -10.30 1.15 18.83
CA SER A 133 -11.35 1.32 17.81
C SER A 133 -10.95 0.64 16.50
N GLN A 134 -9.71 0.82 16.05
CA GLN A 134 -9.17 0.19 14.85
C GLN A 134 -9.14 -1.34 14.97
N ILE A 135 -8.72 -1.88 16.12
CA ILE A 135 -8.69 -3.34 16.37
C ILE A 135 -10.10 -3.94 16.23
N LYS A 136 -11.12 -3.34 16.85
CA LYS A 136 -12.50 -3.81 16.75
C LYS A 136 -13.02 -3.82 15.31
N PHE A 137 -12.68 -2.82 14.54
CA PHE A 137 -13.02 -2.76 13.12
C PHE A 137 -12.27 -3.84 12.31
N ALA A 138 -10.96 -3.91 12.49
CA ALA A 138 -10.09 -4.83 11.76
C ALA A 138 -10.47 -6.29 12.00
N GLU A 139 -10.71 -6.70 13.25
CA GLU A 139 -11.14 -8.05 13.59
C GLU A 139 -12.40 -8.45 12.80
N ARG A 140 -13.41 -7.58 12.78
CA ARG A 140 -14.66 -7.84 12.07
C ARG A 140 -14.47 -7.81 10.55
N ALA A 141 -13.76 -6.82 10.03
CA ALA A 141 -13.61 -6.62 8.59
C ALA A 141 -12.72 -7.71 7.97
N THR A 142 -11.61 -8.04 8.61
CA THR A 142 -10.71 -9.09 8.10
C THR A 142 -11.33 -10.47 8.20
N LYS A 143 -12.10 -10.75 9.28
CA LYS A 143 -12.85 -12.01 9.39
C LYS A 143 -13.85 -12.14 8.24
N TRP A 144 -14.62 -11.09 7.96
CA TRP A 144 -15.57 -11.10 6.84
C TRP A 144 -14.85 -11.31 5.50
N GLU A 145 -13.72 -10.64 5.29
CA GLU A 145 -12.93 -10.81 4.07
C GLU A 145 -12.42 -12.25 3.93
N GLN A 146 -11.85 -12.83 4.98
CA GLN A 146 -11.35 -14.20 4.96
C GLN A 146 -12.45 -15.23 4.68
N ASP A 147 -13.66 -15.01 5.22
CA ASP A 147 -14.79 -15.93 5.07
C ASP A 147 -15.50 -15.80 3.71
N THR A 148 -15.38 -14.65 3.03
CA THR A 148 -16.17 -14.33 1.83
C THR A 148 -15.34 -14.21 0.55
N VAL A 149 -14.04 -13.89 0.65
CA VAL A 149 -13.16 -13.70 -0.52
C VAL A 149 -12.41 -14.99 -0.83
N VAL A 150 -12.60 -15.52 -2.03
CA VAL A 150 -11.86 -16.70 -2.50
C VAL A 150 -10.39 -16.38 -2.77
N ASN A 151 -9.53 -17.35 -2.64
CA ASN A 151 -8.11 -17.23 -2.97
C ASN A 151 -7.92 -16.93 -4.46
N ARG A 152 -7.64 -15.68 -4.79
CA ARG A 152 -7.43 -15.22 -6.17
C ARG A 152 -6.24 -15.88 -6.84
N ARG A 153 -5.29 -16.41 -6.09
CA ARG A 153 -4.14 -17.13 -6.61
C ARG A 153 -4.54 -18.37 -7.39
N MET A 154 -5.55 -19.10 -6.92
CA MET A 154 -6.07 -20.27 -7.62
C MET A 154 -6.59 -19.90 -9.02
N ALA A 155 -7.38 -18.83 -9.13
CA ALA A 155 -7.87 -18.36 -10.43
C ALA A 155 -6.73 -17.83 -11.32
N PHE A 156 -5.78 -17.09 -10.75
CA PHE A 156 -4.62 -16.62 -11.50
C PHE A 156 -3.81 -17.77 -12.08
N ASP A 157 -3.50 -18.79 -11.30
CA ASP A 157 -2.70 -19.94 -11.75
C ASP A 157 -3.47 -20.76 -12.80
N HIS A 158 -4.79 -20.86 -12.69
CA HIS A 158 -5.63 -21.54 -13.68
C HIS A 158 -5.58 -20.84 -15.05
N TYR A 159 -5.70 -19.50 -15.07
CA TYR A 159 -5.76 -18.76 -16.34
C TYR A 159 -4.39 -18.33 -16.87
N PHE A 160 -3.43 -18.04 -16.02
CA PHE A 160 -2.17 -17.39 -16.38
C PHE A 160 -0.91 -18.15 -15.93
N GLY A 161 -1.06 -19.26 -15.20
CA GLY A 161 0.05 -20.12 -14.79
C GLY A 161 0.70 -20.86 -15.97
N ALA A 162 1.71 -21.69 -15.69
CA ALA A 162 2.50 -22.41 -16.71
C ALA A 162 1.64 -23.27 -17.65
N ASN A 163 0.53 -23.85 -17.14
CA ASN A 163 -0.42 -24.68 -17.89
C ASN A 163 -1.77 -23.96 -18.12
N ALA A 164 -1.73 -22.65 -18.30
CA ALA A 164 -2.91 -21.82 -18.27
C ALA A 164 -3.94 -22.11 -19.36
N ALA A 165 -5.22 -22.06 -18.98
CA ALA A 165 -6.34 -22.17 -19.92
C ALA A 165 -6.36 -21.00 -20.91
N ALA A 166 -5.99 -19.78 -20.51
CA ALA A 166 -5.92 -18.60 -21.38
C ALA A 166 -4.93 -18.75 -22.55
N LYS A 167 -3.92 -19.62 -22.44
CA LYS A 167 -3.00 -19.91 -23.55
C LYS A 167 -3.63 -20.79 -24.63
N LYS A 168 -4.85 -21.27 -24.39
CA LYS A 168 -5.62 -22.12 -25.33
C LYS A 168 -6.75 -21.33 -26.01
N LEU A 169 -6.95 -20.07 -25.66
CA LEU A 169 -7.88 -19.14 -26.30
C LEU A 169 -7.16 -18.30 -27.38
#